data_3b71496650b9dbd6b1619ccb09df8f42
#
_entry.id   3b71496650b9dbd6b1619ccb09df8f42
#
_cell.length_a   1.000
_cell.length_b   1.000
_cell.length_c   1.000
_cell.angle_alpha   90.00
_cell.angle_beta   90.00
_cell.angle_gamma   90.00
#
_symmetry.space_group_name_H-M   'P 1'
#
loop_
_entity.id
_entity.type
_entity.pdbx_description
1 polymer ?
#
loop_
_entity_poly.entity_id
_entity_poly.type
_entity_poly.pdbx_seq_one_letter_code
_entity_poly.pdbx_strand_id
1 'polypeptide(L)'
;MEALINEALNHRAINHPYLIALKNGEFKNMDAVLKDFALQYGAYSSWFPRYLTGVISKLESPEHREHLLDNLAEESGHLHDDDIEAVAALGIQEEWVQGIAHPKLFRRFQDAMGVDRKEPIGIEVQIWRESFLSLIQDGSSVEAVGAIGLGTESIVKFVYRHLIEAIEKHTKLSMFDYVFFPLHTEVDDEHGLILLRIAEELSSQGEESALQLRKGMLKALNLRAAYWDNMYDRAKQIDARA
;
A
#
# COMPACT_ATOMS: atom_id res chain seq x y z
N MET A 1 -3.86 -8.56 20.11
CA MET A 1 -3.92 -7.84 18.83
C MET A 1 -3.61 -6.33 18.97
N GLU A 2 -4.25 -5.61 19.87
CA GLU A 2 -4.05 -4.15 20.06
C GLU A 2 -2.56 -3.73 20.16
N ALA A 3 -1.74 -4.49 20.89
CA ALA A 3 -0.30 -4.20 21.01
C ALA A 3 0.45 -4.28 19.66
N LEU A 4 0.08 -5.22 18.79
CA LEU A 4 0.68 -5.36 17.46
C LEU A 4 0.25 -4.22 16.54
N ILE A 5 -1.02 -3.82 16.57
CA ILE A 5 -1.52 -2.66 15.82
C ILE A 5 -0.79 -1.39 16.27
N ASN A 6 -0.68 -1.17 17.57
CA ASN A 6 0.05 -0.02 18.11
C ASN A 6 1.53 -0.05 17.72
N GLU A 7 2.17 -1.21 17.72
CA GLU A 7 3.56 -1.37 17.26
C GLU A 7 3.68 -1.01 15.76
N ALA A 8 2.74 -1.48 14.92
CA ALA A 8 2.72 -1.16 13.51
C ALA A 8 2.57 0.34 13.28
N LEU A 9 1.59 0.98 13.91
CA LEU A 9 1.29 2.41 13.75
C LEU A 9 2.42 3.32 14.26
N ASN A 10 3.21 2.87 15.25
CA ASN A 10 4.37 3.60 15.74
C ASN A 10 5.65 3.31 14.95
N HIS A 11 5.60 2.41 13.96
CA HIS A 11 6.78 2.09 13.16
C HIS A 11 7.17 3.26 12.24
N ARG A 12 8.48 3.46 12.05
CA ARG A 12 9.03 4.56 11.23
C ARG A 12 8.53 4.59 9.78
N ALA A 13 8.04 3.48 9.26
CA ALA A 13 7.47 3.39 7.91
C ALA A 13 6.22 4.27 7.72
N ILE A 14 5.50 4.60 8.80
CA ILE A 14 4.26 5.37 8.76
C ILE A 14 4.53 6.87 8.66
N ASN A 15 5.36 7.38 9.58
CA ASN A 15 5.74 8.80 9.64
C ASN A 15 7.19 8.99 9.21
N HIS A 16 7.52 8.43 8.04
CA HIS A 16 8.87 8.49 7.52
C HIS A 16 9.26 9.92 7.09
N PRO A 17 10.52 10.37 7.32
CA PRO A 17 10.97 11.70 6.92
C PRO A 17 10.69 12.04 5.45
N TYR A 18 10.76 11.06 4.54
CA TYR A 18 10.41 11.24 3.14
C TYR A 18 8.95 11.66 2.94
N LEU A 19 8.02 10.94 3.59
CA LEU A 19 6.58 11.24 3.48
C LEU A 19 6.24 12.60 4.08
N ILE A 20 6.90 12.95 5.19
CA ILE A 20 6.76 14.26 5.84
C ILE A 20 7.30 15.37 4.94
N ALA A 21 8.47 15.16 4.32
CA ALA A 21 9.07 16.12 3.40
C ALA A 21 8.21 16.35 2.15
N LEU A 22 7.61 15.29 1.59
CA LEU A 22 6.64 15.41 0.49
C LEU A 22 5.42 16.26 0.90
N LYS A 23 4.79 15.91 2.02
CA LYS A 23 3.62 16.63 2.55
C LYS A 23 3.92 18.12 2.81
N ASN A 24 5.10 18.42 3.32
CA ASN A 24 5.51 19.79 3.66
C ASN A 24 6.03 20.57 2.45
N GLY A 25 6.32 19.92 1.32
CA GLY A 25 6.91 20.59 0.15
C GLY A 25 8.36 21.02 0.37
N GLU A 26 9.17 20.18 1.02
CA GLU A 26 10.55 20.52 1.41
C GLU A 26 11.55 20.46 0.24
N PHE A 27 11.13 19.97 -0.94
CA PHE A 27 11.96 19.91 -2.14
C PHE A 27 11.70 21.10 -3.06
N LYS A 28 12.74 21.66 -3.68
CA LYS A 28 12.63 22.77 -4.63
C LYS A 28 11.88 22.36 -5.89
N ASN A 29 12.03 21.10 -6.32
CA ASN A 29 11.37 20.55 -7.49
C ASN A 29 10.39 19.45 -7.11
N MET A 30 9.31 19.84 -6.42
CA MET A 30 8.26 18.91 -5.98
C MET A 30 7.64 18.11 -7.13
N ASP A 31 7.46 18.73 -8.30
CA ASP A 31 6.89 18.06 -9.48
C ASP A 31 7.77 16.86 -9.92
N ALA A 32 9.06 17.07 -10.06
CA ALA A 32 9.98 15.98 -10.43
C ALA A 32 10.09 14.90 -9.35
N VAL A 33 10.02 15.28 -8.07
CA VAL A 33 10.06 14.32 -6.96
C VAL A 33 8.78 13.49 -6.91
N LEU A 34 7.61 14.10 -7.08
CA LEU A 34 6.32 13.39 -7.13
C LEU A 34 6.20 12.51 -8.39
N LYS A 35 6.74 12.96 -9.52
CA LYS A 35 6.82 12.17 -10.73
C LYS A 35 7.70 10.92 -10.56
N ASP A 36 8.87 11.05 -9.93
CA ASP A 36 9.73 9.90 -9.59
C ASP A 36 9.02 8.97 -8.59
N PHE A 37 8.34 9.52 -7.58
CA PHE A 37 7.50 8.71 -6.68
C PHE A 37 6.47 7.90 -7.48
N ALA A 38 5.73 8.54 -8.38
CA ALA A 38 4.71 7.86 -9.18
C ALA A 38 5.29 6.73 -10.03
N LEU A 39 6.47 6.91 -10.62
CA LEU A 39 7.18 5.86 -11.36
C LEU A 39 7.57 4.69 -10.46
N GLN A 40 8.29 4.98 -9.37
CA GLN A 40 8.90 3.96 -8.51
C GLN A 40 7.85 3.19 -7.70
N TYR A 41 6.92 3.91 -7.06
CA TYR A 41 5.88 3.29 -6.23
C TYR A 41 4.89 2.47 -7.06
N GLY A 42 4.56 2.92 -8.27
CA GLY A 42 3.68 2.18 -9.19
C GLY A 42 4.25 0.81 -9.60
N ALA A 43 5.56 0.69 -9.65
CA ALA A 43 6.21 -0.60 -9.92
C ALA A 43 6.04 -1.60 -8.76
N TYR A 44 5.93 -1.13 -7.52
CA TYR A 44 5.61 -1.96 -6.36
C TYR A 44 4.10 -2.24 -6.27
N SER A 45 3.26 -1.19 -6.26
CA SER A 45 1.82 -1.33 -6.02
C SER A 45 1.14 -2.22 -7.08
N SER A 46 1.61 -2.19 -8.33
CA SER A 46 1.08 -3.06 -9.39
C SER A 46 1.29 -4.56 -9.13
N TRP A 47 2.12 -4.93 -8.17
CA TRP A 47 2.34 -6.33 -7.78
C TRP A 47 1.44 -6.79 -6.63
N PHE A 48 0.66 -5.88 -6.04
CA PHE A 48 -0.16 -6.21 -4.88
C PHE A 48 -1.07 -7.43 -5.09
N PRO A 49 -1.77 -7.60 -6.22
CA PRO A 49 -2.56 -8.80 -6.48
C PRO A 49 -1.75 -10.10 -6.45
N ARG A 50 -0.45 -10.06 -6.77
CA ARG A 50 0.44 -11.24 -6.67
C ARG A 50 0.76 -11.58 -5.21
N TYR A 51 0.96 -10.55 -4.37
CA TYR A 51 1.18 -10.76 -2.94
C TYR A 51 -0.05 -11.36 -2.28
N LEU A 52 -1.23 -10.82 -2.57
CA LEU A 52 -2.50 -11.30 -2.07
C LEU A 52 -2.77 -12.75 -2.50
N THR A 53 -2.58 -13.07 -3.78
CA THR A 53 -2.68 -14.44 -4.30
C THR A 53 -1.69 -15.39 -3.61
N GLY A 54 -0.48 -14.92 -3.32
CA GLY A 54 0.53 -15.67 -2.57
C GLY A 54 0.06 -16.03 -1.17
N VAL A 55 -0.58 -15.08 -0.46
CA VAL A 55 -1.16 -15.33 0.88
C VAL A 55 -2.33 -16.31 0.78
N ILE A 56 -3.27 -16.08 -0.15
CA ILE A 56 -4.43 -16.96 -0.38
C ILE A 56 -4.00 -18.42 -0.55
N SER A 57 -2.95 -18.65 -1.34
CA SER A 57 -2.45 -20.01 -1.63
C SER A 57 -1.91 -20.73 -0.41
N LYS A 58 -1.56 -20.02 0.68
CA LYS A 58 -0.98 -20.57 1.92
C LYS A 58 -2.00 -20.78 3.02
N LEU A 59 -3.17 -20.15 2.95
CA LEU A 59 -4.20 -20.26 3.97
C LEU A 59 -4.86 -21.66 3.92
N GLU A 60 -4.93 -22.32 5.07
CA GLU A 60 -5.57 -23.62 5.20
C GLU A 60 -7.08 -23.52 5.34
N SER A 61 -7.60 -22.48 6.04
CA SER A 61 -9.03 -22.23 6.21
C SER A 61 -9.68 -21.85 4.88
N PRO A 62 -10.74 -22.58 4.45
CA PRO A 62 -11.53 -22.18 3.28
C PRO A 62 -12.18 -20.79 3.44
N GLU A 63 -12.67 -20.49 4.64
CA GLU A 63 -13.31 -19.22 4.98
C GLU A 63 -12.34 -18.05 4.86
N HIS A 64 -11.12 -18.18 5.41
CA HIS A 64 -10.08 -17.15 5.23
C HIS A 64 -9.73 -16.93 3.76
N ARG A 65 -9.69 -18.01 2.95
CA ARG A 65 -9.44 -17.87 1.51
C ARG A 65 -10.57 -17.13 0.80
N GLU A 66 -11.83 -17.43 1.14
CA GLU A 66 -13.00 -16.77 0.56
C GLU A 66 -12.93 -15.26 0.78
N HIS A 67 -12.70 -14.82 2.00
CA HIS A 67 -12.55 -13.39 2.31
C HIS A 67 -11.43 -12.71 1.51
N LEU A 68 -10.28 -13.36 1.34
CA LEU A 68 -9.20 -12.76 0.55
C LEU A 68 -9.41 -12.86 -0.96
N LEU A 69 -10.27 -13.77 -1.43
CA LEU A 69 -10.71 -13.80 -2.83
C LEU A 69 -11.66 -12.63 -3.14
N ASP A 70 -12.51 -12.23 -2.18
CA ASP A 70 -13.35 -11.04 -2.31
C ASP A 70 -12.47 -9.78 -2.39
N ASN A 71 -11.49 -9.63 -1.50
CA ASN A 71 -10.50 -8.55 -1.58
C ASN A 71 -9.77 -8.57 -2.96
N LEU A 72 -9.39 -9.74 -3.47
CA LEU A 72 -8.77 -9.83 -4.79
C LEU A 72 -9.72 -9.43 -5.93
N ALA A 73 -11.03 -9.68 -5.79
CA ALA A 73 -12.02 -9.22 -6.76
C ALA A 73 -12.14 -7.69 -6.76
N GLU A 74 -12.10 -7.04 -5.59
CA GLU A 74 -12.11 -5.59 -5.46
C GLU A 74 -10.83 -4.96 -6.03
N GLU A 75 -9.65 -5.54 -5.76
CA GLU A 75 -8.39 -5.16 -6.41
C GLU A 75 -8.47 -5.25 -7.94
N SER A 76 -9.37 -6.11 -8.46
CA SER A 76 -9.66 -6.25 -9.87
C SER A 76 -10.72 -5.26 -10.38
N GLY A 77 -11.30 -4.45 -9.49
CA GLY A 77 -12.26 -3.40 -9.80
C GLY A 77 -13.72 -3.78 -9.57
N HIS A 78 -14.00 -4.84 -8.79
CA HIS A 78 -15.37 -5.26 -8.46
C HIS A 78 -15.72 -4.81 -7.04
N LEU A 79 -16.03 -3.52 -6.90
CA LEU A 79 -16.44 -2.94 -5.62
C LEU A 79 -17.86 -3.38 -5.24
N HIS A 80 -18.11 -3.60 -3.96
CA HIS A 80 -19.44 -3.86 -3.42
C HIS A 80 -20.26 -2.55 -3.31
N ASP A 81 -21.57 -2.67 -3.17
CA ASP A 81 -22.46 -1.51 -3.11
C ASP A 81 -22.15 -0.61 -1.90
N ASP A 82 -21.78 -1.22 -0.75
CA ASP A 82 -21.38 -0.50 0.46
C ASP A 82 -20.10 0.33 0.25
N ASP A 83 -19.12 -0.20 -0.49
CA ASP A 83 -17.90 0.51 -0.86
C ASP A 83 -18.19 1.69 -1.78
N ILE A 84 -19.09 1.49 -2.74
CA ILE A 84 -19.53 2.55 -3.66
C ILE A 84 -20.19 3.68 -2.88
N GLU A 85 -21.04 3.37 -1.90
CA GLU A 85 -21.64 4.37 -1.03
C GLU A 85 -20.59 5.11 -0.19
N ALA A 86 -19.62 4.38 0.37
CA ALA A 86 -18.54 4.96 1.18
C ALA A 86 -17.66 5.92 0.36
N VAL A 87 -17.24 5.53 -0.85
CA VAL A 87 -16.42 6.39 -1.71
C VAL A 87 -17.20 7.56 -2.30
N ALA A 88 -18.51 7.40 -2.54
CA ALA A 88 -19.38 8.49 -2.97
C ALA A 88 -19.48 9.61 -1.91
N ALA A 89 -19.40 9.26 -0.63
CA ALA A 89 -19.37 10.24 0.47
C ALA A 89 -18.12 11.14 0.43
N LEU A 90 -17.03 10.69 -0.20
CA LEU A 90 -15.83 11.50 -0.47
C LEU A 90 -15.91 12.32 -1.77
N GLY A 91 -17.00 12.20 -2.53
CA GLY A 91 -17.16 12.82 -3.85
C GLY A 91 -16.51 12.04 -4.99
N ILE A 92 -16.13 10.78 -4.78
CA ILE A 92 -15.66 9.88 -5.82
C ILE A 92 -16.88 9.37 -6.57
N GLN A 93 -16.87 9.46 -7.91
CA GLN A 93 -17.96 8.97 -8.74
C GLN A 93 -17.74 7.50 -9.07
N GLU A 94 -18.80 6.69 -9.06
CA GLU A 94 -18.75 5.26 -9.32
C GLU A 94 -18.02 4.92 -10.63
N GLU A 95 -18.29 5.64 -11.70
CA GLU A 95 -17.66 5.45 -13.00
C GLU A 95 -16.14 5.70 -13.02
N TRP A 96 -15.59 6.31 -11.96
CA TRP A 96 -14.15 6.49 -11.83
C TRP A 96 -13.43 5.26 -11.35
N VAL A 97 -14.13 4.35 -10.67
CA VAL A 97 -13.53 3.23 -9.93
C VAL A 97 -14.14 1.87 -10.29
N GLN A 98 -15.47 1.77 -10.41
CA GLN A 98 -16.14 0.49 -10.68
C GLN A 98 -15.74 -0.07 -12.04
N GLY A 99 -15.40 -1.36 -12.08
CA GLY A 99 -14.89 -2.06 -13.26
C GLY A 99 -13.44 -1.74 -13.65
N ILE A 100 -12.72 -0.97 -12.80
CA ILE A 100 -11.35 -0.51 -13.07
C ILE A 100 -10.41 -1.06 -12.01
N ALA A 101 -9.58 -2.04 -12.38
CA ALA A 101 -8.60 -2.63 -11.48
C ALA A 101 -7.64 -1.57 -10.88
N HIS A 102 -7.31 -1.68 -9.59
CA HIS A 102 -6.49 -0.73 -8.85
C HIS A 102 -5.15 -0.38 -9.52
N PRO A 103 -4.42 -1.32 -10.15
CA PRO A 103 -3.23 -0.95 -10.93
C PRO A 103 -3.51 -0.02 -12.12
N LYS A 104 -4.75 0.00 -12.67
CA LYS A 104 -5.13 0.94 -13.73
C LYS A 104 -5.44 2.32 -13.16
N LEU A 105 -6.02 2.39 -11.96
CA LEU A 105 -6.21 3.66 -11.24
C LEU A 105 -4.87 4.32 -10.95
N PHE A 106 -3.89 3.54 -10.47
CA PHE A 106 -2.53 4.07 -10.27
C PHE A 106 -1.87 4.52 -11.58
N ARG A 107 -2.10 3.81 -12.69
CA ARG A 107 -1.62 4.27 -14.02
C ARG A 107 -2.21 5.61 -14.43
N ARG A 108 -3.46 5.87 -14.10
CA ARG A 108 -4.11 7.18 -14.33
C ARG A 108 -3.34 8.29 -13.63
N PHE A 109 -2.97 8.08 -12.38
CA PHE A 109 -2.11 9.00 -11.63
C PHE A 109 -0.75 9.18 -12.30
N GLN A 110 -0.09 8.10 -12.72
CA GLN A 110 1.18 8.19 -13.46
C GLN A 110 1.05 8.99 -14.75
N ASP A 111 -0.01 8.78 -15.53
CA ASP A 111 -0.26 9.49 -16.79
C ASP A 111 -0.49 10.99 -16.52
N ALA A 112 -1.26 11.33 -15.49
CA ALA A 112 -1.51 12.71 -15.07
C ALA A 112 -0.24 13.41 -14.57
N MET A 113 0.67 12.69 -13.90
CA MET A 113 2.01 13.17 -13.53
C MET A 113 2.99 13.23 -14.70
N GLY A 114 2.61 12.82 -15.90
CA GLY A 114 3.49 12.78 -17.07
C GLY A 114 4.65 11.80 -16.95
N VAL A 115 4.44 10.67 -16.28
CA VAL A 115 5.46 9.62 -16.13
C VAL A 115 5.71 8.91 -17.45
N ASP A 116 6.97 8.85 -17.90
CA ASP A 116 7.37 7.92 -18.94
C ASP A 116 7.66 6.54 -18.31
N ARG A 117 6.71 5.60 -18.48
CA ARG A 117 6.83 4.24 -17.95
C ARG A 117 7.92 3.39 -18.62
N LYS A 118 8.61 3.93 -19.62
CA LYS A 118 9.81 3.30 -20.20
C LYS A 118 11.07 3.64 -19.41
N GLU A 119 11.02 4.65 -18.56
CA GLU A 119 12.12 4.96 -17.66
C GLU A 119 12.36 3.76 -16.71
N PRO A 120 13.64 3.44 -16.42
CA PRO A 120 13.97 2.30 -15.59
C PRO A 120 13.54 2.56 -14.13
N ILE A 121 12.95 1.55 -13.50
CA ILE A 121 12.75 1.53 -12.05
C ILE A 121 14.08 1.28 -11.34
N GLY A 122 14.22 1.86 -10.14
CA GLY A 122 15.39 1.66 -9.29
C GLY A 122 15.58 0.20 -8.87
N ILE A 123 16.81 -0.19 -8.63
CA ILE A 123 17.13 -1.55 -8.16
C ILE A 123 16.50 -1.82 -6.80
N GLU A 124 16.37 -0.81 -5.95
CA GLU A 124 15.79 -0.91 -4.61
C GLU A 124 14.29 -1.22 -4.67
N VAL A 125 13.59 -0.72 -5.69
CA VAL A 125 12.18 -1.07 -5.94
C VAL A 125 12.07 -2.53 -6.34
N GLN A 126 12.98 -3.02 -7.16
CA GLN A 126 13.04 -4.43 -7.54
C GLN A 126 13.31 -5.30 -6.33
N ILE A 127 14.32 -4.94 -5.51
CA ILE A 127 14.66 -5.64 -4.26
C ILE A 127 13.46 -5.67 -3.31
N TRP A 128 12.79 -4.54 -3.09
CA TRP A 128 11.60 -4.49 -2.22
C TRP A 128 10.52 -5.44 -2.70
N ARG A 129 10.17 -5.36 -3.97
CA ARG A 129 9.14 -6.17 -4.63
C ARG A 129 9.42 -7.66 -4.52
N GLU A 130 10.65 -8.07 -4.83
CA GLU A 130 11.09 -9.46 -4.78
C GLU A 130 11.18 -9.96 -3.33
N SER A 131 11.75 -9.16 -2.42
CA SER A 131 11.85 -9.51 -1.00
C SER A 131 10.48 -9.64 -0.34
N PHE A 132 9.50 -8.80 -0.71
CA PHE A 132 8.14 -8.91 -0.20
C PHE A 132 7.46 -10.20 -0.71
N LEU A 133 7.66 -10.54 -1.98
CA LEU A 133 7.14 -11.80 -2.53
C LEU A 133 7.79 -13.02 -1.85
N SER A 134 9.11 -13.03 -1.67
CA SER A 134 9.82 -14.07 -0.92
C SER A 134 9.33 -14.18 0.53
N LEU A 135 9.11 -13.06 1.21
CA LEU A 135 8.55 -13.04 2.56
C LEU A 135 7.22 -13.81 2.63
N ILE A 136 6.35 -13.61 1.64
CA ILE A 136 5.08 -14.31 1.58
C ILE A 136 5.28 -15.78 1.21
N GLN A 137 6.10 -16.09 0.22
CA GLN A 137 6.27 -17.45 -0.31
C GLN A 137 7.03 -18.37 0.65
N ASP A 138 8.10 -17.87 1.28
CA ASP A 138 9.02 -18.67 2.11
C ASP A 138 8.58 -18.72 3.58
N GLY A 139 7.82 -17.72 4.06
CA GLY A 139 7.29 -17.66 5.42
C GLY A 139 6.15 -18.66 5.67
N SER A 140 5.73 -18.83 6.93
CA SER A 140 4.49 -19.54 7.26
C SER A 140 3.25 -18.78 6.75
N SER A 141 2.07 -19.44 6.72
CA SER A 141 0.80 -18.77 6.41
C SER A 141 0.53 -17.62 7.40
N VAL A 142 0.84 -17.82 8.67
CA VAL A 142 0.69 -16.83 9.74
C VAL A 142 1.64 -15.62 9.52
N GLU A 143 2.89 -15.89 9.16
CA GLU A 143 3.86 -14.83 8.82
C GLU A 143 3.41 -14.03 7.59
N ALA A 144 2.86 -14.70 6.57
CA ALA A 144 2.33 -14.04 5.37
C ALA A 144 1.11 -13.15 5.68
N VAL A 145 0.19 -13.60 6.55
CA VAL A 145 -0.94 -12.77 7.04
C VAL A 145 -0.44 -11.58 7.84
N GLY A 146 0.56 -11.76 8.71
CA GLY A 146 1.17 -10.66 9.45
C GLY A 146 1.79 -9.59 8.53
N ALA A 147 2.41 -10.02 7.42
CA ALA A 147 3.02 -9.12 6.45
C ALA A 147 1.97 -8.33 5.64
N ILE A 148 0.94 -9.01 5.12
CA ILE A 148 -0.05 -8.34 4.27
C ILE A 148 -1.08 -7.57 5.11
N GLY A 149 -1.58 -8.15 6.19
CA GLY A 149 -2.59 -7.52 7.04
C GLY A 149 -2.00 -6.40 7.90
N LEU A 150 -1.18 -6.76 8.90
CA LEU A 150 -0.66 -5.80 9.87
C LEU A 150 0.43 -4.88 9.31
N GLY A 151 1.25 -5.39 8.40
CA GLY A 151 2.39 -4.67 7.83
C GLY A 151 2.08 -3.89 6.55
N THR A 152 0.88 -4.05 5.98
CA THR A 152 0.50 -3.41 4.72
C THR A 152 -0.89 -2.80 4.79
N GLU A 153 -1.97 -3.59 4.81
CA GLU A 153 -3.35 -3.06 4.73
C GLU A 153 -3.72 -2.16 5.91
N SER A 154 -3.48 -2.61 7.14
CA SER A 154 -3.82 -1.84 8.33
C SER A 154 -3.11 -0.49 8.46
N ILE A 155 -2.06 -0.25 7.67
CA ILE A 155 -1.26 0.98 7.76
C ILE A 155 -1.39 1.88 6.54
N VAL A 156 -1.96 1.37 5.43
CA VAL A 156 -1.92 2.06 4.15
C VAL A 156 -2.61 3.41 4.21
N LYS A 157 -3.74 3.54 4.88
CA LYS A 157 -4.45 4.81 5.02
C LYS A 157 -3.62 5.90 5.72
N PHE A 158 -2.80 5.55 6.70
CA PHE A 158 -1.93 6.51 7.39
C PHE A 158 -0.80 6.99 6.48
N VAL A 159 -0.25 6.10 5.67
CA VAL A 159 0.76 6.43 4.66
C VAL A 159 0.16 7.29 3.55
N TYR A 160 -1.01 6.91 3.04
CA TYR A 160 -1.64 7.61 1.91
C TYR A 160 -2.14 9.00 2.26
N ARG A 161 -2.51 9.28 3.51
CA ARG A 161 -2.82 10.65 3.95
C ARG A 161 -1.67 11.63 3.69
N HIS A 162 -0.41 11.22 3.93
CA HIS A 162 0.74 12.06 3.60
C HIS A 162 0.86 12.32 2.09
N LEU A 163 0.56 11.31 1.27
CA LEU A 163 0.64 11.39 -0.19
C LEU A 163 -0.50 12.23 -0.77
N ILE A 164 -1.73 12.04 -0.29
CA ILE A 164 -2.89 12.86 -0.67
C ILE A 164 -2.61 14.33 -0.38
N GLU A 165 -2.18 14.67 0.84
CA GLU A 165 -1.85 16.04 1.21
C GLU A 165 -0.71 16.61 0.35
N ALA A 166 0.30 15.80 -0.02
CA ALA A 166 1.37 16.24 -0.90
C ALA A 166 0.87 16.52 -2.32
N ILE A 167 0.04 15.63 -2.88
CA ILE A 167 -0.54 15.77 -4.22
C ILE A 167 -1.42 17.04 -4.29
N GLU A 168 -2.34 17.18 -3.34
CA GLU A 168 -3.27 18.33 -3.29
C GLU A 168 -2.58 19.68 -3.15
N LYS A 169 -1.51 19.74 -2.33
CA LYS A 169 -0.78 20.98 -2.08
C LYS A 169 0.17 21.38 -3.21
N HIS A 170 0.77 20.39 -3.87
CA HIS A 170 1.92 20.66 -4.75
C HIS A 170 1.68 20.32 -6.21
N THR A 171 0.46 19.85 -6.55
CA THR A 171 0.06 19.60 -7.95
C THR A 171 -1.24 20.31 -8.28
N LYS A 172 -1.65 20.25 -9.57
CA LYS A 172 -2.97 20.74 -10.04
C LYS A 172 -3.88 19.58 -10.45
N LEU A 173 -3.57 18.37 -9.98
CA LEU A 173 -4.34 17.19 -10.33
C LEU A 173 -5.74 17.25 -9.72
N SER A 174 -6.72 16.78 -10.47
CA SER A 174 -8.08 16.57 -9.96
C SER A 174 -8.16 15.29 -9.14
N MET A 175 -9.16 15.14 -8.27
CA MET A 175 -9.39 13.91 -7.53
C MET A 175 -9.52 12.69 -8.47
N PHE A 176 -10.08 12.85 -9.66
CA PHE A 176 -10.14 11.82 -10.69
C PHE A 176 -8.74 11.27 -11.03
N ASP A 177 -7.73 12.14 -11.13
CA ASP A 177 -6.38 11.75 -11.53
C ASP A 177 -5.66 10.92 -10.46
N TYR A 178 -5.90 11.19 -9.17
CA TYR A 178 -5.24 10.51 -8.06
C TYR A 178 -6.19 9.66 -7.21
N VAL A 179 -7.35 9.29 -7.74
CA VAL A 179 -8.43 8.57 -7.03
C VAL A 179 -7.96 7.26 -6.39
N PHE A 180 -6.89 6.67 -6.89
CA PHE A 180 -6.26 5.48 -6.30
C PHE A 180 -6.01 5.64 -4.79
N PHE A 181 -5.50 6.79 -4.35
CA PHE A 181 -5.15 6.98 -2.94
C PHE A 181 -6.37 7.16 -2.02
N PRO A 182 -7.34 8.07 -2.29
CA PRO A 182 -8.52 8.19 -1.44
C PRO A 182 -9.40 6.94 -1.46
N LEU A 183 -9.48 6.20 -2.58
CA LEU A 183 -10.16 4.90 -2.61
C LEU A 183 -9.61 3.96 -1.54
N HIS A 184 -8.29 3.81 -1.45
CA HIS A 184 -7.64 2.95 -0.47
C HIS A 184 -7.66 3.49 0.98
N THR A 185 -8.08 4.72 1.22
CA THR A 185 -8.26 5.21 2.60
C THR A 185 -9.61 4.86 3.19
N GLU A 186 -10.59 4.50 2.36
CA GLU A 186 -11.96 4.14 2.77
C GLU A 186 -12.22 2.63 2.61
N VAL A 187 -12.00 2.08 1.43
CA VAL A 187 -12.26 0.64 1.15
C VAL A 187 -11.32 -0.26 1.96
N ASP A 188 -10.04 0.12 2.10
CA ASP A 188 -9.08 -0.68 2.89
C ASP A 188 -9.43 -0.77 4.39
N ASP A 189 -10.33 0.06 4.92
CA ASP A 189 -10.79 -0.11 6.30
C ASP A 189 -11.54 -1.44 6.48
N GLU A 190 -12.31 -1.92 5.50
CA GLU A 190 -12.95 -3.23 5.55
C GLU A 190 -11.97 -4.38 5.30
N HIS A 191 -11.11 -4.26 4.30
CA HIS A 191 -10.05 -5.27 4.04
C HIS A 191 -9.10 -5.39 5.22
N GLY A 192 -8.70 -4.26 5.80
CA GLY A 192 -7.91 -4.23 7.01
C GLY A 192 -8.60 -4.93 8.17
N LEU A 193 -9.91 -4.74 8.36
CA LEU A 193 -10.70 -5.40 9.40
C LEU A 193 -10.80 -6.92 9.19
N ILE A 194 -11.00 -7.38 7.95
CA ILE A 194 -11.03 -8.80 7.61
C ILE A 194 -9.67 -9.45 7.93
N LEU A 195 -8.59 -8.86 7.45
CA LEU A 195 -7.25 -9.36 7.72
C LEU A 195 -6.89 -9.30 9.21
N LEU A 196 -7.38 -8.30 9.94
CA LEU A 196 -7.23 -8.23 11.39
C LEU A 196 -7.98 -9.35 12.10
N ARG A 197 -9.21 -9.71 11.70
CA ARG A 197 -9.95 -10.86 12.24
C ARG A 197 -9.20 -12.16 12.01
N ILE A 198 -8.72 -12.39 10.79
CA ILE A 198 -7.89 -13.57 10.46
C ILE A 198 -6.63 -13.59 11.35
N ALA A 199 -5.98 -12.45 11.53
CA ALA A 199 -4.80 -12.33 12.38
C ALA A 199 -5.12 -12.61 13.87
N GLU A 200 -6.29 -12.15 14.38
CA GLU A 200 -6.75 -12.43 15.74
C GLU A 200 -7.00 -13.93 15.96
N GLU A 201 -7.69 -14.58 15.04
CA GLU A 201 -7.93 -16.01 15.08
C GLU A 201 -6.62 -16.80 15.06
N LEU A 202 -5.70 -16.44 14.17
CA LEU A 202 -4.39 -17.09 14.10
C LEU A 202 -3.57 -16.84 15.37
N SER A 203 -3.58 -15.62 15.93
CA SER A 203 -2.85 -15.31 17.17
C SER A 203 -3.39 -16.07 18.38
N SER A 204 -4.68 -16.40 18.40
CA SER A 204 -5.32 -17.17 19.47
C SER A 204 -4.86 -18.62 19.54
N GLN A 205 -4.21 -19.12 18.49
CA GLN A 205 -3.69 -20.49 18.44
C GLN A 205 -2.44 -20.72 19.33
N GLY A 206 -1.86 -19.65 19.86
CA GLY A 206 -0.77 -19.72 20.83
C GLY A 206 0.33 -18.68 20.60
N GLU A 207 1.30 -18.68 21.53
CA GLU A 207 2.38 -17.71 21.56
C GLU A 207 3.26 -17.75 20.28
N GLU A 208 3.55 -18.94 19.77
CA GLU A 208 4.33 -19.11 18.55
C GLU A 208 3.63 -18.45 17.35
N SER A 209 2.31 -18.65 17.23
CA SER A 209 1.52 -18.03 16.16
C SER A 209 1.53 -16.51 16.26
N ALA A 210 1.39 -15.95 17.46
CA ALA A 210 1.49 -14.50 17.69
C ALA A 210 2.88 -13.96 17.32
N LEU A 211 3.94 -14.69 17.61
CA LEU A 211 5.32 -14.34 17.22
C LEU A 211 5.50 -14.36 15.70
N GLN A 212 4.93 -15.34 15.01
CA GLN A 212 4.98 -15.42 13.54
C GLN A 212 4.25 -14.25 12.88
N LEU A 213 3.06 -13.87 13.39
CA LEU A 213 2.35 -12.67 12.93
C LEU A 213 3.20 -11.42 13.06
N ARG A 214 3.75 -11.19 14.26
CA ARG A 214 4.62 -10.04 14.53
C ARG A 214 5.85 -10.03 13.61
N LYS A 215 6.44 -11.20 13.38
CA LYS A 215 7.61 -11.34 12.50
C LYS A 215 7.29 -10.92 11.06
N GLY A 216 6.15 -11.38 10.51
CA GLY A 216 5.69 -10.99 9.18
C GLY A 216 5.43 -9.49 9.09
N MET A 217 4.69 -8.92 10.05
CA MET A 217 4.44 -7.49 10.17
C MET A 217 5.74 -6.68 10.16
N LEU A 218 6.70 -7.00 11.03
CA LEU A 218 7.96 -6.25 11.13
C LEU A 218 8.82 -6.36 9.89
N LYS A 219 8.85 -7.52 9.22
CA LYS A 219 9.57 -7.66 7.95
C LYS A 219 8.97 -6.75 6.88
N ALA A 220 7.65 -6.72 6.73
CA ALA A 220 6.97 -5.87 5.76
C ALA A 220 7.22 -4.38 6.05
N LEU A 221 7.06 -3.96 7.31
CA LEU A 221 7.31 -2.59 7.74
C LEU A 221 8.76 -2.16 7.54
N ASN A 222 9.73 -3.02 7.85
CA ASN A 222 11.15 -2.73 7.63
C ASN A 222 11.50 -2.61 6.15
N LEU A 223 10.96 -3.48 5.29
CA LEU A 223 11.13 -3.37 3.84
C LEU A 223 10.57 -2.05 3.31
N ARG A 224 9.38 -1.65 3.78
CA ARG A 224 8.76 -0.36 3.41
C ARG A 224 9.59 0.83 3.90
N ALA A 225 10.09 0.77 5.13
CA ALA A 225 10.94 1.84 5.67
C ALA A 225 12.25 2.00 4.89
N ALA A 226 12.91 0.89 4.54
CA ALA A 226 14.11 0.90 3.70
C ALA A 226 13.81 1.44 2.29
N TYR A 227 12.64 1.13 1.72
CA TYR A 227 12.20 1.72 0.47
C TYR A 227 12.03 3.24 0.59
N TRP A 228 11.41 3.74 1.68
CA TRP A 228 11.29 5.19 1.89
C TRP A 228 12.63 5.89 2.10
N ASP A 229 13.61 5.25 2.78
CA ASP A 229 14.98 5.78 2.86
C ASP A 229 15.56 6.01 1.46
N ASN A 230 15.44 5.02 0.59
CA ASN A 230 15.89 5.13 -0.79
C ASN A 230 15.17 6.23 -1.55
N MET A 231 13.84 6.30 -1.45
CA MET A 231 13.05 7.35 -2.10
C MET A 231 13.44 8.75 -1.61
N TYR A 232 13.81 8.88 -0.33
CA TYR A 232 14.27 10.15 0.22
C TYR A 232 15.62 10.57 -0.37
N ASP A 233 16.55 9.63 -0.51
CA ASP A 233 17.85 9.92 -1.12
C ASP A 233 17.73 10.23 -2.62
N ARG A 234 16.84 9.54 -3.35
CA ARG A 234 16.51 9.88 -4.74
C ARG A 234 15.94 11.28 -4.86
N ALA A 235 14.99 11.63 -3.98
CA ALA A 235 14.38 12.97 -3.98
C ALA A 235 15.42 14.07 -3.74
N LYS A 236 16.36 13.88 -2.79
CA LYS A 236 17.49 14.82 -2.58
C LYS A 236 18.39 14.94 -3.80
N GLN A 237 18.65 13.83 -4.52
CA GLN A 237 19.45 13.85 -5.74
C GLN A 237 18.75 14.59 -6.89
N ILE A 238 17.42 14.42 -7.02
CA ILE A 238 16.60 15.18 -7.99
C ILE A 238 16.66 16.66 -7.65
N ASP A 239 16.46 17.02 -6.38
CA ASP A 239 16.44 18.39 -5.90
C ASP A 239 17.80 19.10 -6.04
N ALA A 240 18.91 18.36 -5.88
CA ALA A 240 20.24 18.90 -6.04
C ALA A 240 20.63 19.23 -7.50
N ARG A 241 19.87 18.70 -8.48
CA ARG A 241 20.06 18.95 -9.92
C ARG A 241 19.16 20.08 -10.46
N ALA A 242 18.21 20.55 -9.64
CA ALA A 242 17.29 21.65 -9.94
C ALA A 242 17.88 23.00 -9.54
#